data_58d7c6f5d14a16d82aebd1b03ea5ea04
#
_entry.id   58d7c6f5d14a16d82aebd1b03ea5ea04
#
_cell.length_a   1.000
_cell.length_b   1.000
_cell.length_c   1.000
_cell.angle_alpha   90.00
_cell.angle_beta   90.00
_cell.angle_gamma   90.00
#
_symmetry.space_group_name_H-M   'P 1'
#
loop_
_entity.id
_entity.type
_entity.pdbx_description
1 polymer ?
#
loop_
_entity_poly.entity_id
_entity_poly.type
_entity_poly.pdbx_seq_one_letter_code
_entity_poly.pdbx_strand_id
1 'polypeptide(L)'
;MTLILMIIIIKIFSGIFLCTLLGTILYLFWKAVGRLIEHKGYIDINYLIWKMVLLMFAIPITLIYANGFEKSTYVFEVTGPIKWVIGILMIIWLVGTIIFKIRFLKKYRAIRKDILNADPCGDEIQSMVKSISKKLGVHKEIQVVILEKAGGPMLYGGLKPRIILPRIYEPQQLNMIFTHELIHYKHHDLIWKHLANIICCVYWFQPALKDVFYQLDQWGETYCDRTVCEYLSDVKGYFSTIIDISMEEIRYGRYTTAGLYESKEVLKLRMERMKSYRQQRRLRRGISVSVLFGMIILSATTVFASGIGFVKAYDKIADETREEINVGTEGDIKEKKAKYRMYDKTRIKKCMIKNERLKENDGKPFTWKIKPKERIETKEGYLNKGTYVDIAACMGFEEEHPETHIAIGIVDEDGEETYIENGVNLVSVLKVKKDGRYRVFIENQ
;
A
#
# COMPACT_ATOMS: atom_id res chain seq x y z
N MET A 1 14.40 -18.24 8.61
CA MET A 1 14.62 -16.91 8.00
C MET A 1 13.93 -16.75 6.64
N THR A 2 14.02 -17.73 5.74
CA THR A 2 13.38 -17.71 4.40
C THR A 2 11.85 -17.71 4.43
N LEU A 3 11.21 -18.47 5.28
CA LEU A 3 9.74 -18.57 5.38
C LEU A 3 9.12 -17.24 5.89
N ILE A 4 9.69 -16.64 6.93
CA ILE A 4 9.21 -15.36 7.48
C ILE A 4 9.32 -14.25 6.44
N LEU A 5 10.43 -14.21 5.68
CA LEU A 5 10.61 -13.23 4.62
C LEU A 5 9.55 -13.40 3.51
N MET A 6 9.25 -14.63 3.13
CA MET A 6 8.23 -14.95 2.13
C MET A 6 6.83 -14.51 2.57
N ILE A 7 6.46 -14.77 3.82
CA ILE A 7 5.19 -14.33 4.41
C ILE A 7 5.07 -12.80 4.40
N ILE A 8 6.13 -12.09 4.78
CA ILE A 8 6.17 -10.62 4.77
C ILE A 8 5.96 -10.10 3.34
N ILE A 9 6.64 -10.66 2.35
CA ILE A 9 6.54 -10.24 0.96
C ILE A 9 5.12 -10.47 0.41
N ILE A 10 4.51 -11.61 0.71
CA ILE A 10 3.13 -11.92 0.31
C ILE A 10 2.14 -10.94 0.95
N LYS A 11 2.29 -10.62 2.24
CA LYS A 11 1.47 -9.62 2.93
C LYS A 11 1.61 -8.23 2.30
N ILE A 12 2.83 -7.81 1.96
CA ILE A 12 3.07 -6.54 1.28
C ILE A 12 2.41 -6.52 -0.09
N PHE A 13 2.56 -7.58 -0.89
CA PHE A 13 1.99 -7.68 -2.23
C PHE A 13 0.46 -7.63 -2.21
N SER A 14 -0.19 -8.39 -1.33
CA SER A 14 -1.65 -8.36 -1.17
C SER A 14 -2.15 -7.01 -0.68
N GLY A 15 -1.41 -6.36 0.23
CA GLY A 15 -1.71 -5.00 0.66
C GLY A 15 -1.65 -3.99 -0.48
N ILE A 16 -0.65 -4.07 -1.34
CA ILE A 16 -0.51 -3.22 -2.53
C ILE A 16 -1.68 -3.46 -3.50
N PHE A 17 -2.05 -4.72 -3.73
CA PHE A 17 -3.17 -5.05 -4.60
C PHE A 17 -4.49 -4.46 -4.07
N LEU A 18 -4.78 -4.60 -2.79
CA LEU A 18 -5.95 -4.01 -2.15
C LEU A 18 -5.91 -2.47 -2.23
N CYS A 19 -4.78 -1.84 -1.92
CA CYS A 19 -4.61 -0.40 -2.07
C CYS A 19 -4.83 0.07 -3.51
N THR A 20 -4.48 -0.77 -4.50
CA THR A 20 -4.74 -0.47 -5.93
C THR A 20 -6.23 -0.40 -6.21
N LEU A 21 -7.00 -1.40 -5.78
CA LEU A 21 -8.46 -1.46 -6.00
C LEU A 21 -9.16 -0.29 -5.29
N LEU A 22 -8.90 -0.13 -4.01
CA LEU A 22 -9.51 0.90 -3.18
C LEU A 22 -9.11 2.31 -3.62
N GLY A 23 -7.82 2.50 -3.85
CA GLY A 23 -7.29 3.77 -4.35
C GLY A 23 -7.91 4.16 -5.69
N THR A 24 -8.20 3.18 -6.57
CA THR A 24 -8.86 3.43 -7.85
C THR A 24 -10.32 3.86 -7.66
N ILE A 25 -11.07 3.21 -6.77
CA ILE A 25 -12.46 3.58 -6.45
C ILE A 25 -12.49 5.01 -5.89
N LEU A 26 -11.64 5.29 -4.91
CA LEU A 26 -11.55 6.62 -4.30
C LEU A 26 -11.08 7.68 -5.30
N TYR A 27 -10.13 7.35 -6.18
CA TYR A 27 -9.70 8.22 -7.27
C TYR A 27 -10.87 8.60 -8.18
N LEU A 28 -11.66 7.63 -8.64
CA LEU A 28 -12.82 7.89 -9.52
C LEU A 28 -13.86 8.77 -8.83
N PHE A 29 -14.18 8.46 -7.57
CA PHE A 29 -15.09 9.25 -6.76
C PHE A 29 -14.61 10.70 -6.60
N TRP A 30 -13.37 10.90 -6.15
CA TRP A 30 -12.83 12.24 -5.91
C TRP A 30 -12.56 13.01 -7.19
N LYS A 31 -12.30 12.33 -8.31
CA LYS A 31 -12.23 12.96 -9.64
C LYS A 31 -13.58 13.56 -10.05
N ALA A 32 -14.68 12.86 -9.78
CA ALA A 32 -16.03 13.38 -10.03
C ALA A 32 -16.35 14.56 -9.11
N VAL A 33 -16.09 14.45 -7.80
CA VAL A 33 -16.28 15.52 -6.82
C VAL A 33 -15.41 16.72 -7.14
N GLY A 34 -14.15 16.53 -7.52
CA GLY A 34 -13.21 17.58 -7.88
C GLY A 34 -13.72 18.44 -9.03
N ARG A 35 -14.31 17.83 -10.07
CA ARG A 35 -14.94 18.59 -11.18
C ARG A 35 -16.10 19.47 -10.73
N LEU A 36 -16.94 18.96 -9.81
CA LEU A 36 -18.06 19.75 -9.26
C LEU A 36 -17.56 20.94 -8.43
N ILE A 37 -16.46 20.75 -7.70
CA ILE A 37 -15.84 21.78 -6.86
C ILE A 37 -15.12 22.82 -7.72
N GLU A 38 -14.49 22.41 -8.83
CA GLU A 38 -13.85 23.31 -9.79
C GLU A 38 -14.82 24.34 -10.35
N HIS A 39 -16.03 23.92 -10.73
CA HIS A 39 -17.09 24.84 -11.18
C HIS A 39 -17.48 25.90 -10.15
N LYS A 40 -17.28 25.60 -8.87
CA LYS A 40 -17.57 26.55 -7.77
C LYS A 40 -16.38 27.45 -7.42
N GLY A 41 -15.23 27.25 -8.05
CA GLY A 41 -14.02 28.07 -7.90
C GLY A 41 -13.23 27.82 -6.61
N TYR A 42 -13.37 26.66 -5.94
CA TYR A 42 -12.61 26.33 -4.73
C TYR A 42 -11.33 25.59 -5.05
N ILE A 43 -10.23 26.31 -5.19
CA ILE A 43 -8.92 25.76 -5.55
C ILE A 43 -8.28 24.96 -4.39
N ASP A 44 -8.38 25.53 -3.18
CA ASP A 44 -7.75 24.94 -1.98
C ASP A 44 -8.20 23.50 -1.76
N ILE A 45 -9.50 23.21 -2.00
CA ILE A 45 -10.08 21.88 -1.84
C ILE A 45 -9.55 20.92 -2.90
N ASN A 46 -9.51 21.35 -4.16
CA ASN A 46 -9.03 20.49 -5.24
C ASN A 46 -7.56 20.05 -5.01
N TYR A 47 -6.71 21.00 -4.59
CA TYR A 47 -5.33 20.66 -4.27
C TYR A 47 -5.23 19.69 -3.08
N LEU A 48 -6.08 19.90 -2.04
CA LEU A 48 -6.15 19.00 -0.89
C LEU A 48 -6.67 17.61 -1.27
N ILE A 49 -7.71 17.52 -2.12
CA ILE A 49 -8.26 16.25 -2.62
C ILE A 49 -7.15 15.38 -3.23
N TRP A 50 -6.36 15.95 -4.14
CA TRP A 50 -5.33 15.18 -4.84
C TRP A 50 -4.19 14.75 -3.93
N LYS A 51 -3.84 15.53 -2.91
CA LYS A 51 -2.91 15.12 -1.85
C LYS A 51 -3.46 13.94 -1.06
N MET A 52 -4.75 13.97 -0.70
CA MET A 52 -5.40 12.90 0.04
C MET A 52 -5.53 11.62 -0.79
N VAL A 53 -5.93 11.73 -2.07
CA VAL A 53 -5.97 10.58 -2.97
C VAL A 53 -4.59 9.92 -3.10
N LEU A 54 -3.52 10.71 -3.21
CA LEU A 54 -2.16 10.19 -3.23
C LEU A 54 -1.80 9.44 -1.94
N LEU A 55 -2.18 9.99 -0.77
CA LEU A 55 -1.95 9.33 0.53
C LEU A 55 -2.69 8.01 0.67
N MET A 56 -3.86 7.85 0.06
CA MET A 56 -4.59 6.58 0.07
C MET A 56 -3.82 5.44 -0.61
N PHE A 57 -3.01 5.76 -1.61
CA PHE A 57 -2.09 4.78 -2.20
C PHE A 57 -0.81 4.58 -1.37
N ALA A 58 -0.39 5.59 -0.60
CA ALA A 58 0.83 5.54 0.21
C ALA A 58 0.67 4.73 1.49
N ILE A 59 -0.50 4.84 2.14
CA ILE A 59 -0.75 4.23 3.44
C ILE A 59 -1.49 2.92 3.24
N PRO A 60 -0.86 1.76 3.53
CA PRO A 60 -1.52 0.47 3.43
C PRO A 60 -2.48 0.26 4.62
N ILE A 61 -3.52 1.09 4.69
CA ILE A 61 -4.52 1.06 5.77
C ILE A 61 -5.14 -0.34 5.88
N THR A 62 -5.27 -1.04 4.74
CA THR A 62 -5.72 -2.44 4.68
C THR A 62 -4.79 -3.40 5.42
N LEU A 63 -3.47 -3.19 5.41
CA LEU A 63 -2.52 -4.00 6.17
C LEU A 63 -2.61 -3.72 7.68
N ILE A 64 -2.80 -2.45 8.05
CA ILE A 64 -3.01 -2.07 9.46
C ILE A 64 -4.30 -2.71 9.96
N TYR A 65 -5.34 -2.72 9.14
CA TYR A 65 -6.63 -3.30 9.47
C TYR A 65 -6.57 -4.84 9.53
N ALA A 66 -5.92 -5.49 8.58
CA ALA A 66 -5.75 -6.95 8.57
C ALA A 66 -4.93 -7.46 9.78
N ASN A 67 -3.94 -6.68 10.24
CA ASN A 67 -3.21 -7.01 11.47
C ASN A 67 -4.03 -6.76 12.76
N GLY A 68 -5.06 -5.91 12.73
CA GLY A 68 -5.98 -5.68 13.85
C GLY A 68 -7.07 -6.76 13.99
N PHE A 69 -7.32 -7.55 12.94
CA PHE A 69 -8.19 -8.72 12.95
C PHE A 69 -7.37 -10.00 13.17
N GLU A 70 -6.70 -10.08 14.29
CA GLU A 70 -5.84 -11.19 14.72
C GLU A 70 -6.60 -12.52 14.96
N LYS A 71 -7.86 -12.62 14.55
CA LYS A 71 -8.65 -13.85 14.67
C LYS A 71 -8.50 -14.86 13.53
N SER A 72 -7.94 -14.49 12.40
CA SER A 72 -7.60 -15.44 11.36
C SER A 72 -6.10 -15.63 11.28
N THR A 73 -5.60 -16.61 11.98
CA THR A 73 -4.25 -17.19 11.81
C THR A 73 -4.12 -17.89 10.45
N TYR A 74 -4.88 -17.45 9.47
CA TYR A 74 -4.77 -17.94 8.11
C TYR A 74 -3.58 -17.25 7.45
N VAL A 75 -2.41 -17.75 7.76
CA VAL A 75 -1.29 -17.73 6.85
C VAL A 75 -1.86 -18.16 5.51
N PHE A 76 -1.63 -17.37 4.48
CA PHE A 76 -2.02 -17.65 3.10
C PHE A 76 -1.53 -19.04 2.69
N GLU A 77 -2.25 -20.06 3.03
CA GLU A 77 -2.14 -21.39 2.42
C GLU A 77 -2.90 -21.34 1.09
N VAL A 78 -2.39 -20.53 0.17
CA VAL A 78 -2.82 -20.63 -1.22
C VAL A 78 -2.21 -21.92 -1.74
N THR A 79 -3.01 -22.96 -1.73
CA THR A 79 -2.66 -24.29 -2.22
C THR A 79 -2.92 -24.40 -3.74
N GLY A 80 -2.30 -25.35 -4.38
CA GLY A 80 -2.51 -25.64 -5.79
C GLY A 80 -1.85 -24.67 -6.80
N PRO A 81 -2.33 -24.63 -8.05
CA PRO A 81 -1.71 -23.85 -9.14
C PRO A 81 -1.78 -22.34 -8.90
N ILE A 82 -2.71 -21.84 -8.08
CA ILE A 82 -2.90 -20.41 -7.80
C ILE A 82 -1.66 -19.80 -7.13
N LYS A 83 -0.97 -20.54 -6.27
CA LYS A 83 0.27 -20.07 -5.62
C LYS A 83 1.37 -19.70 -6.63
N TRP A 84 1.47 -20.46 -7.71
CA TRP A 84 2.44 -20.18 -8.76
C TRP A 84 2.08 -18.92 -9.55
N VAL A 85 0.80 -18.72 -9.84
CA VAL A 85 0.30 -17.50 -10.51
C VAL A 85 0.59 -16.27 -9.67
N ILE A 86 0.26 -16.31 -8.37
CA ILE A 86 0.56 -15.20 -7.44
C ILE A 86 2.07 -14.96 -7.35
N GLY A 87 2.88 -16.03 -7.25
CA GLY A 87 4.33 -15.92 -7.23
C GLY A 87 4.90 -15.24 -8.48
N ILE A 88 4.44 -15.62 -9.66
CA ILE A 88 4.84 -15.01 -10.93
C ILE A 88 4.44 -13.53 -10.98
N LEU A 89 3.19 -13.19 -10.62
CA LEU A 89 2.72 -11.80 -10.58
C LEU A 89 3.53 -10.95 -9.60
N MET A 90 3.88 -11.51 -8.45
CA MET A 90 4.71 -10.85 -7.45
C MET A 90 6.13 -10.58 -7.98
N ILE A 91 6.73 -11.53 -8.70
CA ILE A 91 8.05 -11.37 -9.32
C ILE A 91 7.98 -10.27 -10.39
N ILE A 92 6.98 -10.30 -11.28
CA ILE A 92 6.78 -9.27 -12.31
C ILE A 92 6.64 -7.89 -11.66
N TRP A 93 5.84 -7.78 -10.60
CA TRP A 93 5.67 -6.53 -9.86
C TRP A 93 6.98 -6.04 -9.25
N LEU A 94 7.74 -6.92 -8.60
CA LEU A 94 9.02 -6.57 -7.96
C LEU A 94 10.05 -6.10 -8.99
N VAL A 95 10.20 -6.84 -10.09
CA VAL A 95 11.11 -6.49 -11.19
C VAL A 95 10.71 -5.14 -11.79
N GLY A 96 9.43 -4.92 -12.08
CA GLY A 96 8.93 -3.64 -12.56
C GLY A 96 9.24 -2.51 -11.59
N THR A 97 8.97 -2.68 -10.30
CA THR A 97 9.26 -1.68 -9.26
C THR A 97 10.76 -1.32 -9.23
N ILE A 98 11.63 -2.32 -9.30
CA ILE A 98 13.08 -2.12 -9.33
C ILE A 98 13.50 -1.34 -10.59
N ILE A 99 12.98 -1.71 -11.77
CA ILE A 99 13.28 -1.02 -13.03
C ILE A 99 12.87 0.45 -12.97
N PHE A 100 11.63 0.73 -12.54
CA PHE A 100 11.14 2.11 -12.43
C PHE A 100 11.93 2.92 -11.40
N LYS A 101 12.27 2.33 -10.25
CA LYS A 101 13.11 2.96 -9.23
C LYS A 101 14.52 3.28 -9.75
N ILE A 102 15.13 2.34 -10.48
CA ILE A 102 16.47 2.58 -11.08
C ILE A 102 16.40 3.72 -12.11
N ARG A 103 15.37 3.73 -12.98
CA ARG A 103 15.17 4.82 -13.96
C ARG A 103 15.00 6.18 -13.26
N PHE A 104 14.18 6.23 -12.23
CA PHE A 104 13.98 7.43 -11.42
C PHE A 104 15.29 7.91 -10.78
N LEU A 105 16.03 7.00 -10.12
CA LEU A 105 17.29 7.32 -9.47
C LEU A 105 18.38 7.77 -10.46
N LYS A 106 18.45 7.16 -11.66
CA LYS A 106 19.38 7.60 -12.71
C LYS A 106 19.07 9.03 -13.16
N LYS A 107 17.79 9.33 -13.44
CA LYS A 107 17.33 10.68 -13.81
C LYS A 107 17.65 11.69 -12.70
N TYR A 108 17.30 11.35 -11.47
CA TYR A 108 17.55 12.22 -10.31
C TYR A 108 19.04 12.49 -10.08
N ARG A 109 19.91 11.46 -10.20
CA ARG A 109 21.36 11.60 -10.06
C ARG A 109 21.98 12.46 -11.16
N ALA A 110 21.51 12.33 -12.41
CA ALA A 110 21.97 13.13 -13.52
C ALA A 110 21.68 14.62 -13.28
N ILE A 111 20.44 14.96 -12.96
CA ILE A 111 20.03 16.34 -12.63
C ILE A 111 20.83 16.87 -11.43
N ARG A 112 20.95 16.06 -10.38
CA ARG A 112 21.72 16.46 -9.18
C ARG A 112 23.17 16.78 -9.49
N LYS A 113 23.82 15.98 -10.35
CA LYS A 113 25.21 16.19 -10.76
C LYS A 113 25.36 17.54 -11.48
N ASP A 114 24.46 17.83 -12.42
CA ASP A 114 24.49 19.09 -13.17
C ASP A 114 24.26 20.29 -12.25
N ILE A 115 23.31 20.21 -11.31
CA ILE A 115 23.01 21.29 -10.33
C ILE A 115 24.17 21.52 -9.35
N LEU A 116 24.89 20.45 -8.93
CA LEU A 116 26.03 20.60 -8.01
C LEU A 116 27.23 21.29 -8.68
N ASN A 117 27.34 21.16 -9.99
CA ASN A 117 28.39 21.77 -10.81
C ASN A 117 27.94 23.09 -11.46
N ALA A 118 26.69 23.54 -11.20
CA ALA A 118 26.17 24.78 -11.74
C ALA A 118 26.81 26.01 -11.02
N ASP A 119 27.06 27.07 -11.77
CA ASP A 119 27.64 28.29 -11.26
C ASP A 119 26.63 29.05 -10.37
N PRO A 120 27.07 29.55 -9.22
CA PRO A 120 26.23 30.39 -8.37
C PRO A 120 25.96 31.73 -9.07
N CYS A 121 24.77 32.29 -8.89
CA CYS A 121 24.45 33.63 -9.35
C CYS A 121 25.20 34.68 -8.52
N GLY A 122 25.43 35.85 -9.13
CA GLY A 122 26.07 36.99 -8.46
C GLY A 122 25.31 37.46 -7.19
N ASP A 123 26.01 38.17 -6.31
CA ASP A 123 25.55 38.62 -4.99
C ASP A 123 24.25 39.44 -5.06
N GLU A 124 24.04 40.21 -6.12
CA GLU A 124 22.84 41.02 -6.34
C GLU A 124 21.60 40.13 -6.43
N ILE A 125 21.65 39.09 -7.28
CA ILE A 125 20.53 38.13 -7.43
C ILE A 125 20.31 37.35 -6.13
N GLN A 126 21.40 36.96 -5.45
CA GLN A 126 21.31 36.26 -4.17
C GLN A 126 20.71 37.14 -3.07
N SER A 127 21.02 38.45 -3.05
CA SER A 127 20.41 39.40 -2.13
C SER A 127 18.94 39.64 -2.39
N MET A 128 18.53 39.64 -3.67
CA MET A 128 17.12 39.75 -4.08
C MET A 128 16.32 38.57 -3.56
N VAL A 129 16.75 37.32 -3.80
CA VAL A 129 16.02 36.14 -3.31
C VAL A 129 15.94 36.10 -1.79
N LYS A 130 17.01 36.53 -1.08
CA LYS A 130 17.00 36.64 0.37
C LYS A 130 15.99 37.67 0.88
N SER A 131 15.87 38.81 0.21
CA SER A 131 14.85 39.84 0.54
C SER A 131 13.42 39.32 0.36
N ILE A 132 13.13 38.64 -0.77
CA ILE A 132 11.82 38.07 -1.05
C ILE A 132 11.50 36.94 -0.06
N SER A 133 12.47 36.05 0.23
CA SER A 133 12.35 34.98 1.24
C SER A 133 11.90 35.52 2.59
N LYS A 134 12.54 36.61 3.05
CA LYS A 134 12.17 37.28 4.30
C LYS A 134 10.73 37.82 4.28
N LYS A 135 10.32 38.45 3.18
CA LYS A 135 8.93 38.96 3.01
C LYS A 135 7.90 37.82 3.04
N LEU A 136 8.23 36.66 2.48
CA LEU A 136 7.36 35.49 2.45
C LEU A 136 7.40 34.65 3.73
N GLY A 137 8.27 34.99 4.70
CA GLY A 137 8.46 34.22 5.93
C GLY A 137 9.20 32.89 5.71
N VAL A 138 10.03 32.80 4.67
CA VAL A 138 10.90 31.65 4.40
C VAL A 138 12.24 31.89 5.08
N HIS A 139 12.52 31.14 6.15
CA HIS A 139 13.74 31.33 6.97
C HIS A 139 14.94 30.53 6.46
N LYS A 140 14.69 29.59 5.55
CA LYS A 140 15.77 28.76 4.98
C LYS A 140 16.56 29.56 3.95
N GLU A 141 17.86 29.44 3.99
CA GLU A 141 18.72 30.01 2.97
C GLU A 141 18.57 29.22 1.66
N ILE A 142 18.27 29.94 0.57
CA ILE A 142 18.03 29.37 -0.75
C ILE A 142 19.07 29.96 -1.71
N GLN A 143 19.90 29.08 -2.27
CA GLN A 143 20.91 29.45 -3.26
C GLN A 143 20.27 29.53 -4.65
N VAL A 144 20.73 30.50 -5.44
CA VAL A 144 20.36 30.62 -6.86
C VAL A 144 21.55 30.21 -7.71
N VAL A 145 21.31 29.31 -8.66
CA VAL A 145 22.36 28.82 -9.58
C VAL A 145 21.88 28.92 -11.03
N ILE A 146 22.83 29.10 -11.95
CA ILE A 146 22.54 29.11 -13.38
C ILE A 146 22.86 27.73 -13.96
N LEU A 147 21.90 27.18 -14.69
CA LEU A 147 22.04 25.94 -15.43
C LEU A 147 21.34 26.04 -16.78
N GLU A 148 22.08 26.38 -17.81
CA GLU A 148 21.55 26.61 -19.19
C GLU A 148 20.77 25.42 -19.77
N LYS A 149 21.05 24.21 -19.27
CA LYS A 149 20.34 22.99 -19.68
C LYS A 149 18.95 22.85 -19.01
N ALA A 150 18.62 23.67 -18.03
CA ALA A 150 17.28 23.66 -17.42
C ALA A 150 16.25 24.15 -18.43
N GLY A 151 15.08 23.55 -18.44
CA GLY A 151 13.98 23.93 -19.35
C GLY A 151 13.40 25.29 -18.99
N GLY A 152 13.33 25.60 -17.70
CA GLY A 152 12.82 26.83 -17.13
C GLY A 152 13.32 27.01 -15.70
N PRO A 153 12.96 28.12 -15.04
CA PRO A 153 13.18 28.30 -13.61
C PRO A 153 12.55 27.16 -12.83
N MET A 154 13.24 26.67 -11.81
CA MET A 154 12.71 25.58 -10.99
C MET A 154 13.32 25.55 -9.60
N LEU A 155 12.53 25.13 -8.61
CA LEU A 155 13.01 24.82 -7.28
C LEU A 155 13.52 23.37 -7.22
N TYR A 156 14.71 23.18 -6.63
CA TYR A 156 15.30 21.86 -6.44
C TYR A 156 15.81 21.67 -5.02
N GLY A 157 15.68 20.43 -4.48
CA GLY A 157 16.23 20.05 -3.18
C GLY A 157 15.37 20.45 -2.00
N GLY A 158 15.07 19.51 -1.09
CA GLY A 158 14.26 19.76 0.11
C GLY A 158 15.09 20.25 1.30
N LEU A 159 16.22 19.60 1.58
CA LEU A 159 17.08 19.94 2.73
C LEU A 159 18.02 21.13 2.45
N LYS A 160 18.54 21.21 1.25
CA LYS A 160 19.35 22.32 0.75
C LYS A 160 18.70 22.86 -0.52
N PRO A 161 17.66 23.71 -0.38
CA PRO A 161 16.90 24.19 -1.52
C PRO A 161 17.75 25.12 -2.39
N ARG A 162 17.60 24.97 -3.71
CA ARG A 162 18.22 25.82 -4.72
C ARG A 162 17.16 26.22 -5.74
N ILE A 163 17.20 27.47 -6.17
CA ILE A 163 16.47 27.94 -7.34
C ILE A 163 17.43 27.86 -8.53
N ILE A 164 16.99 27.22 -9.58
CA ILE A 164 17.75 27.02 -10.82
C ILE A 164 17.17 27.95 -11.86
N LEU A 165 18.02 28.73 -12.50
CA LEU A 165 17.66 29.58 -13.61
C LEU A 165 18.36 29.08 -14.88
N PRO A 166 17.66 28.94 -16.03
CA PRO A 166 18.33 28.62 -17.31
C PRO A 166 19.16 29.79 -17.85
N ARG A 167 18.78 31.00 -17.49
CA ARG A 167 19.46 32.27 -17.87
C ARG A 167 19.15 33.35 -16.85
N ILE A 168 19.80 34.49 -16.99
CA ILE A 168 19.45 35.69 -16.22
C ILE A 168 18.24 36.36 -16.87
N TYR A 169 17.28 36.74 -16.05
CA TYR A 169 16.05 37.44 -16.45
C TYR A 169 16.11 38.90 -15.98
N GLU A 170 15.23 39.74 -16.50
CA GLU A 170 15.08 41.11 -16.05
C GLU A 170 14.68 41.18 -14.56
N PRO A 171 15.10 42.22 -13.81
CA PRO A 171 14.86 42.31 -12.37
C PRO A 171 13.39 42.16 -11.98
N GLN A 172 12.47 42.70 -12.78
CA GLN A 172 11.03 42.53 -12.54
C GLN A 172 10.58 41.08 -12.72
N GLN A 173 11.05 40.39 -13.75
CA GLN A 173 10.78 38.97 -13.99
C GLN A 173 11.39 38.11 -12.89
N LEU A 174 12.64 38.40 -12.46
CA LEU A 174 13.27 37.69 -11.35
C LEU A 174 12.46 37.79 -10.05
N ASN A 175 11.89 38.96 -9.74
CA ASN A 175 11.03 39.12 -8.58
C ASN A 175 9.80 38.21 -8.66
N MET A 176 9.17 38.10 -9.81
CA MET A 176 8.01 37.25 -10.06
C MET A 176 8.38 35.75 -9.98
N ILE A 177 9.48 35.36 -10.63
CA ILE A 177 10.00 33.99 -10.62
C ILE A 177 10.36 33.55 -9.18
N PHE A 178 11.14 34.38 -8.46
CA PHE A 178 11.52 34.03 -7.08
C PHE A 178 10.32 33.96 -6.16
N THR A 179 9.35 34.85 -6.31
CA THR A 179 8.11 34.77 -5.53
C THR A 179 7.38 33.45 -5.79
N HIS A 180 7.29 33.03 -7.05
CA HIS A 180 6.65 31.78 -7.44
C HIS A 180 7.39 30.57 -6.86
N GLU A 181 8.70 30.45 -7.07
CA GLU A 181 9.50 29.32 -6.59
C GLU A 181 9.55 29.22 -5.04
N LEU A 182 9.59 30.38 -4.37
CA LEU A 182 9.54 30.43 -2.91
C LEU A 182 8.18 30.02 -2.32
N ILE A 183 7.10 30.29 -3.05
CA ILE A 183 5.77 29.83 -2.66
C ILE A 183 5.65 28.31 -2.80
N HIS A 184 6.22 27.71 -3.85
CA HIS A 184 6.32 26.23 -3.94
C HIS A 184 7.10 25.64 -2.77
N TYR A 185 8.19 26.28 -2.35
CA TYR A 185 8.94 25.86 -1.17
C TYR A 185 8.07 25.93 0.09
N LYS A 186 7.37 27.04 0.30
CA LYS A 186 6.49 27.27 1.45
C LYS A 186 5.32 26.28 1.53
N HIS A 187 4.81 25.83 0.37
CA HIS A 187 3.73 24.84 0.29
C HIS A 187 4.20 23.39 0.35
N HIS A 188 5.53 23.18 0.44
CA HIS A 188 6.16 21.86 0.46
C HIS A 188 5.87 21.02 -0.80
N ASP A 189 5.68 21.64 -1.95
CA ASP A 189 5.29 20.98 -3.19
C ASP A 189 6.33 19.96 -3.65
N LEU A 190 7.61 20.22 -3.42
CA LEU A 190 8.69 19.28 -3.71
C LEU A 190 8.54 17.95 -2.95
N ILE A 191 8.10 18.00 -1.69
CA ILE A 191 7.89 16.81 -0.87
C ILE A 191 6.77 15.96 -1.47
N TRP A 192 5.67 16.61 -1.86
CA TRP A 192 4.54 15.92 -2.50
C TRP A 192 4.92 15.32 -3.85
N LYS A 193 5.69 16.05 -4.67
CA LYS A 193 6.22 15.55 -5.96
C LYS A 193 7.17 14.36 -5.76
N HIS A 194 8.03 14.37 -4.74
CA HIS A 194 8.88 13.22 -4.41
C HIS A 194 8.09 12.02 -3.92
N LEU A 195 7.13 12.22 -3.02
CA LEU A 195 6.25 11.17 -2.55
C LEU A 195 5.47 10.53 -3.70
N ALA A 196 4.88 11.35 -4.57
CA ALA A 196 4.17 10.88 -5.75
C ALA A 196 5.06 10.04 -6.68
N ASN A 197 6.31 10.45 -6.91
CA ASN A 197 7.25 9.66 -7.71
C ASN A 197 7.59 8.31 -7.08
N ILE A 198 7.77 8.25 -5.76
CA ILE A 198 8.01 6.98 -5.04
C ILE A 198 6.80 6.05 -5.19
N ILE A 199 5.60 6.58 -4.98
CA ILE A 199 4.35 5.82 -5.13
C ILE A 199 4.20 5.33 -6.57
N CYS A 200 4.46 6.18 -7.57
CA CYS A 200 4.42 5.77 -8.98
C CYS A 200 5.44 4.67 -9.33
N CYS A 201 6.57 4.57 -8.64
CA CYS A 201 7.51 3.47 -8.83
C CYS A 201 6.94 2.14 -8.30
N VAL A 202 6.24 2.16 -7.16
CA VAL A 202 5.62 0.96 -6.55
C VAL A 202 4.40 0.50 -7.36
N TYR A 203 3.59 1.45 -7.79
CA TYR A 203 2.35 1.22 -8.55
C TYR A 203 2.53 1.51 -10.04
N TRP A 204 3.68 1.17 -10.62
CA TRP A 204 4.07 1.46 -11.99
C TRP A 204 3.04 0.98 -13.04
N PHE A 205 2.29 -0.05 -12.72
CA PHE A 205 1.24 -0.65 -13.54
C PHE A 205 -0.11 0.08 -13.46
N GLN A 206 -0.29 1.05 -12.51
CA GLN A 206 -1.57 1.69 -12.25
C GLN A 206 -1.71 3.03 -12.99
N PRO A 207 -2.57 3.10 -14.04
CA PRO A 207 -2.72 4.31 -14.84
C PRO A 207 -3.38 5.47 -14.07
N ALA A 208 -4.24 5.19 -13.07
CA ALA A 208 -4.90 6.22 -12.27
C ALA A 208 -3.87 7.10 -11.53
N LEU A 209 -2.75 6.54 -11.08
CA LEU A 209 -1.71 7.30 -10.40
C LEU A 209 -0.98 8.30 -11.30
N LYS A 210 -0.88 8.02 -12.59
CA LYS A 210 -0.33 9.00 -13.55
C LYS A 210 -1.24 10.23 -13.63
N ASP A 211 -2.56 10.02 -13.64
CA ASP A 211 -3.51 11.13 -13.61
C ASP A 211 -3.52 11.83 -12.24
N VAL A 212 -3.44 11.10 -11.13
CA VAL A 212 -3.31 11.70 -9.78
C VAL A 212 -2.09 12.62 -9.72
N PHE A 213 -0.94 12.16 -10.23
CA PHE A 213 0.28 12.95 -10.28
C PHE A 213 0.12 14.19 -11.15
N TYR A 214 -0.47 14.04 -12.34
CA TYR A 214 -0.78 15.15 -13.23
C TYR A 214 -1.70 16.18 -12.56
N GLN A 215 -2.78 15.72 -11.94
CA GLN A 215 -3.73 16.62 -11.25
C GLN A 215 -3.08 17.31 -10.05
N LEU A 216 -2.26 16.59 -9.28
CA LEU A 216 -1.54 17.17 -8.15
C LEU A 216 -0.61 18.31 -8.61
N ASP A 217 0.10 18.11 -9.71
CA ASP A 217 0.97 19.12 -10.29
C ASP A 217 0.16 20.32 -10.78
N GLN A 218 -0.89 20.10 -11.58
CA GLN A 218 -1.76 21.15 -12.12
C GLN A 218 -2.45 22.00 -11.05
N TRP A 219 -2.95 21.35 -9.99
CA TRP A 219 -3.59 22.08 -8.90
C TRP A 219 -2.56 22.74 -7.99
N GLY A 220 -1.36 22.19 -7.88
CA GLY A 220 -0.22 22.82 -7.21
C GLY A 220 0.16 24.14 -7.89
N GLU A 221 0.32 24.13 -9.22
CA GLU A 221 0.60 25.34 -10.01
C GLU A 221 -0.53 26.38 -9.86
N THR A 222 -1.80 25.97 -9.99
CA THR A 222 -2.95 26.86 -9.85
C THR A 222 -3.01 27.50 -8.45
N TYR A 223 -2.71 26.71 -7.41
CA TYR A 223 -2.69 27.20 -6.02
C TYR A 223 -1.50 28.14 -5.78
N CYS A 224 -0.36 27.85 -6.37
CA CYS A 224 0.84 28.69 -6.34
C CYS A 224 0.58 30.04 -7.04
N ASP A 225 0.12 30.00 -8.30
CA ASP A 225 -0.18 31.20 -9.09
C ASP A 225 -1.14 32.14 -8.37
N ARG A 226 -2.21 31.60 -7.80
CA ARG A 226 -3.16 32.38 -7.01
C ARG A 226 -2.48 33.05 -5.82
N THR A 227 -1.64 32.30 -5.10
CA THR A 227 -0.94 32.84 -3.93
C THR A 227 0.04 33.94 -4.35
N VAL A 228 0.74 33.77 -5.47
CA VAL A 228 1.62 34.80 -6.05
C VAL A 228 0.84 36.07 -6.37
N CYS A 229 -0.34 35.95 -7.00
CA CYS A 229 -1.20 37.09 -7.33
C CYS A 229 -1.69 37.90 -6.11
N GLU A 230 -1.68 37.29 -4.92
CA GLU A 230 -2.00 37.99 -3.66
C GLU A 230 -0.81 38.79 -3.09
N TYR A 231 0.43 38.40 -3.45
CA TYR A 231 1.64 39.07 -3.01
C TYR A 231 2.13 40.15 -3.99
N LEU A 232 1.84 40.00 -5.28
CA LEU A 232 2.30 40.90 -6.32
C LEU A 232 1.25 41.96 -6.67
N SER A 233 1.69 43.21 -6.82
CA SER A 233 0.83 44.30 -7.32
C SER A 233 0.58 44.21 -8.81
N ASP A 234 1.59 43.80 -9.59
CA ASP A 234 1.51 43.64 -11.05
C ASP A 234 1.14 42.21 -11.48
N VAL A 235 -0.12 41.89 -11.38
CA VAL A 235 -0.68 40.59 -11.76
C VAL A 235 -0.59 40.37 -13.29
N LYS A 236 -0.72 41.44 -14.11
CA LYS A 236 -0.64 41.30 -15.58
C LYS A 236 0.79 40.98 -16.02
N GLY A 237 1.78 41.69 -15.46
CA GLY A 237 3.18 41.42 -15.71
C GLY A 237 3.57 40.00 -15.30
N TYR A 238 3.04 39.51 -14.17
CA TYR A 238 3.23 38.12 -13.76
C TYR A 238 2.68 37.11 -14.79
N PHE A 239 1.48 37.33 -15.30
CA PHE A 239 0.90 36.44 -16.32
C PHE A 239 1.72 36.44 -17.60
N SER A 240 2.18 37.61 -18.04
CA SER A 240 3.09 37.71 -19.20
C SER A 240 4.39 36.93 -18.98
N THR A 241 5.00 37.12 -17.82
CA THR A 241 6.26 36.41 -17.45
C THR A 241 6.08 34.89 -17.45
N ILE A 242 4.97 34.38 -16.87
CA ILE A 242 4.68 32.95 -16.86
C ILE A 242 4.47 32.41 -18.28
N ILE A 243 3.75 33.16 -19.15
CA ILE A 243 3.57 32.76 -20.56
C ILE A 243 4.91 32.64 -21.26
N ASP A 244 5.78 33.66 -21.13
CA ASP A 244 7.08 33.69 -21.77
C ASP A 244 7.95 32.52 -21.35
N ILE A 245 8.02 32.24 -20.03
CA ILE A 245 8.77 31.11 -19.47
C ILE A 245 8.20 29.78 -19.96
N SER A 246 6.88 29.56 -19.86
CA SER A 246 6.25 28.32 -20.31
C SER A 246 6.42 28.08 -21.81
N MET A 247 6.41 29.13 -22.62
CA MET A 247 6.70 29.02 -24.05
C MET A 247 8.16 28.66 -24.33
N GLU A 248 9.11 29.16 -23.52
CA GLU A 248 10.52 28.74 -23.56
C GLU A 248 10.67 27.27 -23.15
N GLU A 249 10.00 26.82 -22.09
CA GLU A 249 10.02 25.43 -21.66
C GLU A 249 9.49 24.48 -22.73
N ILE A 250 8.38 24.83 -23.38
CA ILE A 250 7.81 24.05 -24.50
C ILE A 250 8.80 23.97 -25.68
N ARG A 251 9.55 25.04 -25.95
CA ARG A 251 10.44 25.12 -27.08
C ARG A 251 11.81 24.47 -26.82
N TYR A 252 12.37 24.62 -25.63
CA TYR A 252 13.78 24.29 -25.32
C TYR A 252 13.95 23.32 -24.16
N GLY A 253 12.89 22.97 -23.43
CA GLY A 253 12.96 22.21 -22.19
C GLY A 253 13.60 20.84 -22.34
N ARG A 254 14.79 20.66 -21.73
CA ARG A 254 15.51 19.38 -21.68
C ARG A 254 15.38 18.68 -20.32
N TYR A 255 15.23 19.45 -19.25
CA TYR A 255 15.10 18.94 -17.89
C TYR A 255 13.89 19.55 -17.21
N THR A 256 12.94 18.69 -16.78
CA THR A 256 11.87 19.06 -15.86
C THR A 256 11.98 18.21 -14.60
N THR A 257 11.82 18.79 -13.43
CA THR A 257 11.92 18.09 -12.15
C THR A 257 10.83 17.03 -11.96
N ALA A 258 9.68 17.22 -12.60
CA ALA A 258 8.52 16.35 -12.47
C ALA A 258 8.37 15.31 -13.59
N GLY A 259 9.15 15.40 -14.66
CA GLY A 259 9.03 14.48 -15.82
C GLY A 259 7.78 14.69 -16.69
N LEU A 260 6.99 15.72 -16.39
CA LEU A 260 5.89 16.19 -17.22
C LEU A 260 6.40 17.41 -18.00
N TYR A 261 6.33 17.34 -19.32
CA TYR A 261 6.52 18.52 -20.15
C TYR A 261 5.31 19.41 -20.01
N GLU A 262 5.51 20.71 -19.85
CA GLU A 262 4.42 21.65 -20.00
C GLU A 262 3.96 21.61 -21.48
N SER A 263 2.79 21.02 -21.70
CA SER A 263 2.19 20.98 -23.03
C SER A 263 1.43 22.29 -23.26
N LYS A 264 1.18 22.61 -24.53
CA LYS A 264 0.34 23.77 -24.89
C LYS A 264 -1.03 23.71 -24.20
N GLU A 265 -1.58 22.51 -24.04
CA GLU A 265 -2.86 22.27 -23.38
C GLU A 265 -2.80 22.59 -21.89
N VAL A 266 -1.69 22.22 -21.24
CA VAL A 266 -1.44 22.53 -19.83
C VAL A 266 -1.33 24.03 -19.61
N LEU A 267 -0.53 24.72 -20.45
CA LEU A 267 -0.41 26.18 -20.39
C LEU A 267 -1.76 26.86 -20.63
N LYS A 268 -2.55 26.40 -21.61
CA LYS A 268 -3.89 26.93 -21.87
C LYS A 268 -4.79 26.79 -20.64
N LEU A 269 -4.83 25.62 -20.02
CA LEU A 269 -5.63 25.38 -18.82
C LEU A 269 -5.18 26.29 -17.65
N ARG A 270 -3.87 26.43 -17.46
CA ARG A 270 -3.28 27.34 -16.46
C ARG A 270 -3.73 28.78 -16.72
N MET A 271 -3.66 29.24 -17.97
CA MET A 271 -4.11 30.59 -18.35
C MET A 271 -5.63 30.82 -18.11
N GLU A 272 -6.46 29.85 -18.44
CA GLU A 272 -7.90 29.92 -18.18
C GLU A 272 -8.20 30.04 -16.68
N ARG A 273 -7.52 29.27 -15.85
CA ARG A 273 -7.64 29.35 -14.40
C ARG A 273 -7.11 30.69 -13.86
N MET A 274 -6.02 31.21 -14.38
CA MET A 274 -5.46 32.51 -13.99
C MET A 274 -6.38 33.67 -14.36
N LYS A 275 -7.06 33.63 -15.53
CA LYS A 275 -8.05 34.67 -15.89
C LYS A 275 -9.19 34.77 -14.88
N SER A 276 -9.56 33.65 -14.28
CA SER A 276 -10.64 33.58 -13.29
C SER A 276 -10.17 33.73 -11.86
N TYR A 277 -8.87 34.08 -11.60
CA TYR A 277 -8.32 34.08 -10.23
C TYR A 277 -9.08 34.97 -9.23
N ARG A 278 -9.65 36.10 -9.67
CA ARG A 278 -10.46 36.98 -8.84
C ARG A 278 -11.81 36.39 -8.41
N GLN A 279 -12.33 35.43 -9.17
CA GLN A 279 -13.57 34.71 -8.88
C GLN A 279 -13.33 33.49 -7.99
N GLN A 280 -12.05 33.11 -7.82
CA GLN A 280 -11.67 31.97 -7.02
C GLN A 280 -11.89 32.28 -5.54
N ARG A 281 -12.51 31.31 -4.84
CA ARG A 281 -12.88 31.45 -3.44
C ARG A 281 -11.90 30.66 -2.56
N ARG A 282 -11.50 31.27 -1.45
CA ARG A 282 -10.84 30.52 -0.37
C ARG A 282 -11.89 29.98 0.58
N LEU A 283 -11.74 28.73 0.96
CA LEU A 283 -12.54 28.19 2.04
C LEU A 283 -12.09 28.74 3.39
N ARG A 284 -13.07 28.99 4.27
CA ARG A 284 -12.76 29.24 5.67
C ARG A 284 -12.04 28.00 6.24
N ARG A 285 -10.97 28.20 7.04
CA ARG A 285 -10.16 27.11 7.60
C ARG A 285 -10.99 26.02 8.27
N GLY A 286 -12.06 26.37 8.99
CA GLY A 286 -12.97 25.41 9.61
C GLY A 286 -13.64 24.47 8.60
N ILE A 287 -14.11 25.02 7.47
CA ILE A 287 -14.76 24.20 6.42
C ILE A 287 -13.72 23.29 5.75
N SER A 288 -12.50 23.76 5.50
CA SER A 288 -11.42 22.92 4.94
C SER A 288 -11.09 21.75 5.85
N VAL A 289 -11.04 21.97 7.17
CA VAL A 289 -10.83 20.91 8.16
C VAL A 289 -12.00 19.91 8.19
N SER A 290 -13.25 20.41 8.13
CA SER A 290 -14.44 19.53 8.09
C SER A 290 -14.47 18.67 6.82
N VAL A 291 -14.13 19.26 5.66
CA VAL A 291 -14.02 18.52 4.39
C VAL A 291 -12.93 17.45 4.50
N LEU A 292 -11.75 17.80 5.02
CA LEU A 292 -10.66 16.85 5.25
C LEU A 292 -11.12 15.69 6.14
N PHE A 293 -11.78 15.97 7.25
CA PHE A 293 -12.28 14.97 8.17
C PHE A 293 -13.34 14.07 7.51
N GLY A 294 -14.26 14.64 6.75
CA GLY A 294 -15.23 13.89 5.95
C GLY A 294 -14.57 12.99 4.91
N MET A 295 -13.49 13.45 4.25
CA MET A 295 -12.70 12.64 3.32
C MET A 295 -12.03 11.46 4.01
N ILE A 296 -11.46 11.66 5.19
CA ILE A 296 -10.83 10.61 5.99
C ILE A 296 -11.87 9.56 6.41
N ILE A 297 -13.02 9.99 6.94
CA ILE A 297 -14.10 9.08 7.35
C ILE A 297 -14.59 8.25 6.16
N LEU A 298 -14.91 8.91 5.03
CA LEU A 298 -15.39 8.21 3.83
C LEU A 298 -14.36 7.22 3.30
N SER A 299 -13.09 7.60 3.30
CA SER A 299 -12.01 6.71 2.90
C SER A 299 -11.86 5.53 3.86
N ALA A 300 -11.94 5.77 5.17
CA ALA A 300 -11.88 4.72 6.19
C ALA A 300 -13.06 3.75 6.09
N THR A 301 -14.29 4.24 5.90
CA THR A 301 -15.48 3.38 5.73
C THR A 301 -15.41 2.55 4.45
N THR A 302 -14.90 3.10 3.35
CA THR A 302 -14.72 2.37 2.09
C THR A 302 -13.68 1.26 2.26
N VAL A 303 -12.56 1.53 2.94
CA VAL A 303 -11.52 0.54 3.26
C VAL A 303 -12.09 -0.57 4.14
N PHE A 304 -12.86 -0.20 5.16
CA PHE A 304 -13.49 -1.15 6.07
C PHE A 304 -14.46 -2.10 5.33
N ALA A 305 -15.40 -1.54 4.56
CA ALA A 305 -16.40 -2.32 3.84
C ALA A 305 -15.76 -3.27 2.81
N SER A 306 -14.73 -2.80 2.09
CA SER A 306 -14.03 -3.61 1.10
C SER A 306 -13.09 -4.65 1.73
N GLY A 307 -12.52 -4.36 2.90
CA GLY A 307 -11.75 -5.34 3.69
C GLY A 307 -12.61 -6.55 4.08
N ILE A 308 -13.83 -6.33 4.60
CA ILE A 308 -14.77 -7.39 4.91
C ILE A 308 -15.16 -8.19 3.65
N GLY A 309 -15.44 -7.50 2.53
CA GLY A 309 -15.76 -8.15 1.27
C GLY A 309 -14.63 -9.02 0.73
N PHE A 310 -13.40 -8.55 0.87
CA PHE A 310 -12.20 -9.30 0.46
C PHE A 310 -11.99 -10.54 1.33
N VAL A 311 -12.10 -10.42 2.66
CA VAL A 311 -11.96 -11.58 3.57
C VAL A 311 -13.00 -12.65 3.21
N LYS A 312 -14.26 -12.27 3.03
CA LYS A 312 -15.31 -13.24 2.63
C LYS A 312 -15.05 -13.90 1.26
N ALA A 313 -14.57 -13.12 0.29
CA ALA A 313 -14.22 -13.66 -1.02
C ALA A 313 -12.99 -14.58 -0.94
N TYR A 314 -12.02 -14.22 -0.11
CA TYR A 314 -10.83 -15.02 0.14
C TYR A 314 -11.19 -16.34 0.81
N ASP A 315 -11.98 -16.31 1.90
CA ASP A 315 -12.43 -17.51 2.62
C ASP A 315 -13.15 -18.46 1.66
N LYS A 316 -14.04 -17.94 0.81
CA LYS A 316 -14.74 -18.74 -0.20
C LYS A 316 -13.77 -19.40 -1.19
N ILE A 317 -12.78 -18.66 -1.71
CA ILE A 317 -11.79 -19.21 -2.65
C ILE A 317 -10.88 -20.20 -1.94
N ALA A 318 -10.47 -19.91 -0.71
CA ALA A 318 -9.63 -20.79 0.10
C ALA A 318 -10.35 -22.11 0.37
N ASP A 319 -11.64 -22.06 0.72
CA ASP A 319 -12.46 -23.27 0.93
C ASP A 319 -12.63 -24.09 -0.35
N GLU A 320 -12.83 -23.43 -1.51
CA GLU A 320 -12.97 -24.09 -2.81
C GLU A 320 -11.65 -24.70 -3.34
N THR A 321 -10.51 -24.15 -2.96
CA THR A 321 -9.18 -24.57 -3.44
C THR A 321 -8.36 -25.34 -2.41
N ARG A 322 -8.93 -25.58 -1.23
CA ARG A 322 -8.26 -26.25 -0.14
C ARG A 322 -7.97 -27.71 -0.50
N GLU A 323 -6.74 -28.14 -0.30
CA GLU A 323 -6.30 -29.51 -0.51
C GLU A 323 -6.10 -30.22 0.84
N GLU A 324 -6.26 -31.54 0.87
CA GLU A 324 -5.89 -32.35 2.02
C GLU A 324 -4.37 -32.32 2.21
N ILE A 325 -3.92 -31.85 3.36
CA ILE A 325 -2.51 -31.78 3.72
C ILE A 325 -2.29 -32.66 4.94
N ASN A 326 -1.39 -33.61 4.82
CA ASN A 326 -1.05 -34.52 5.89
C ASN A 326 0.48 -34.57 6.00
N VAL A 327 1.02 -33.96 7.04
CA VAL A 327 2.47 -33.91 7.30
C VAL A 327 2.78 -34.34 8.71
N GLY A 328 3.93 -34.98 8.89
CA GLY A 328 4.43 -35.35 10.20
C GLY A 328 5.94 -35.24 10.26
N THR A 329 6.49 -35.10 11.46
CA THR A 329 7.92 -35.05 11.71
C THR A 329 8.36 -36.25 12.55
N GLU A 330 9.34 -36.98 12.02
CA GLU A 330 10.16 -38.00 12.71
C GLU A 330 11.64 -37.61 12.64
N GLY A 331 11.93 -36.30 12.82
CA GLY A 331 13.22 -35.70 12.52
C GLY A 331 13.12 -34.73 11.35
N ASP A 332 12.74 -35.20 10.16
CA ASP A 332 12.42 -34.35 8.99
C ASP A 332 10.91 -34.29 8.71
N ILE A 333 10.46 -33.19 8.11
CA ILE A 333 9.07 -33.00 7.70
C ILE A 333 8.79 -33.92 6.50
N LYS A 334 7.89 -34.87 6.65
CA LYS A 334 7.47 -35.79 5.59
C LYS A 334 5.96 -35.74 5.36
N GLU A 335 5.55 -35.84 4.11
CA GLU A 335 4.16 -36.02 3.74
C GLU A 335 3.66 -37.39 4.24
N LYS A 336 2.47 -37.41 4.86
CA LYS A 336 1.81 -38.60 5.39
C LYS A 336 0.57 -38.90 4.54
N LYS A 337 0.29 -40.17 4.28
CA LYS A 337 -0.96 -40.57 3.63
C LYS A 337 -2.03 -40.83 4.66
N ALA A 338 -3.23 -40.30 4.44
CA ALA A 338 -4.37 -40.60 5.27
C ALA A 338 -4.70 -42.12 5.20
N LYS A 339 -4.92 -42.72 6.35
CA LYS A 339 -5.28 -44.11 6.52
C LYS A 339 -6.76 -44.21 6.92
N TYR A 340 -7.38 -45.35 6.62
CA TYR A 340 -8.78 -45.63 6.89
C TYR A 340 -8.88 -46.90 7.69
N ARG A 341 -9.71 -46.94 8.74
CA ARG A 341 -10.06 -48.14 9.51
C ARG A 341 -11.45 -48.00 10.12
N MET A 342 -12.05 -49.11 10.48
CA MET A 342 -13.27 -49.13 11.28
C MET A 342 -12.91 -49.02 12.76
N TYR A 343 -13.72 -48.26 13.49
CA TYR A 343 -13.58 -48.05 14.93
C TYR A 343 -13.79 -49.39 15.67
N ASP A 344 -12.73 -49.90 16.28
CA ASP A 344 -12.76 -51.15 17.02
C ASP A 344 -12.84 -50.87 18.54
N LYS A 345 -14.04 -51.09 19.12
CA LYS A 345 -14.30 -50.93 20.56
C LYS A 345 -13.40 -51.82 21.44
N THR A 346 -12.90 -52.94 20.93
CA THR A 346 -12.05 -53.87 21.70
C THR A 346 -10.63 -53.32 21.84
N ARG A 347 -10.14 -52.62 20.84
CA ARG A 347 -8.85 -52.00 20.81
C ARG A 347 -8.77 -50.76 21.72
N ILE A 348 -9.90 -50.10 21.98
CA ILE A 348 -9.99 -48.83 22.73
C ILE A 348 -10.36 -49.05 24.19
N LYS A 349 -10.43 -50.28 24.70
CA LYS A 349 -10.84 -50.60 26.10
C LYS A 349 -10.04 -49.89 27.19
N LYS A 350 -8.92 -49.22 26.85
CA LYS A 350 -8.07 -48.48 27.79
C LYS A 350 -7.98 -46.98 27.50
N CYS A 351 -8.72 -46.44 26.55
CA CYS A 351 -8.65 -45.04 26.21
C CYS A 351 -9.58 -44.18 27.10
N MET A 352 -9.01 -43.09 27.60
CA MET A 352 -9.75 -42.11 28.41
C MET A 352 -10.51 -41.18 27.46
N ILE A 353 -11.84 -41.28 27.45
CA ILE A 353 -12.68 -40.37 26.67
C ILE A 353 -12.92 -39.10 27.45
N LYS A 354 -12.34 -38.01 27.08
CA LYS A 354 -12.67 -36.69 27.64
C LYS A 354 -13.72 -36.04 26.72
N ASN A 355 -14.86 -35.71 27.34
CA ASN A 355 -15.97 -35.03 26.69
C ASN A 355 -15.70 -33.53 26.51
N GLU A 356 -14.73 -33.11 25.71
CA GLU A 356 -14.55 -31.72 25.32
C GLU A 356 -15.30 -31.43 24.02
N ARG A 357 -16.02 -30.31 23.95
CA ARG A 357 -16.71 -29.88 22.74
C ARG A 357 -15.67 -29.52 21.66
N LEU A 358 -15.94 -29.89 20.39
CA LEU A 358 -15.42 -29.15 19.25
C LEU A 358 -15.89 -27.69 19.43
N LYS A 359 -15.10 -26.89 20.06
CA LYS A 359 -15.27 -25.44 20.01
C LYS A 359 -14.59 -24.97 18.75
N GLU A 360 -15.20 -24.02 18.03
CA GLU A 360 -14.43 -23.08 17.23
C GLU A 360 -13.36 -22.52 18.20
N ASN A 361 -12.16 -23.07 18.08
CA ASN A 361 -11.12 -22.76 19.03
C ASN A 361 -10.46 -21.49 18.50
N ASP A 362 -10.45 -20.44 19.32
CA ASP A 362 -9.73 -19.16 19.05
C ASP A 362 -8.20 -19.35 18.92
N GLY A 363 -7.74 -20.49 18.39
CA GLY A 363 -6.33 -20.82 18.16
C GLY A 363 -5.51 -21.14 19.43
N LYS A 364 -6.16 -21.34 20.59
CA LYS A 364 -5.45 -21.69 21.82
C LYS A 364 -5.16 -23.18 21.87
N PRO A 365 -3.90 -23.59 22.05
CA PRO A 365 -3.54 -25.00 22.15
C PRO A 365 -4.13 -25.62 23.41
N PHE A 366 -4.65 -26.85 23.27
CA PHE A 366 -4.99 -27.68 24.40
C PHE A 366 -3.78 -28.53 24.80
N THR A 367 -3.54 -28.70 26.09
CA THR A 367 -2.51 -29.59 26.60
C THR A 367 -3.14 -30.73 27.35
N TRP A 368 -2.88 -31.97 26.93
CA TRP A 368 -3.33 -33.18 27.54
C TRP A 368 -2.18 -34.09 27.91
N LYS A 369 -2.32 -34.84 29.00
CA LYS A 369 -1.43 -35.96 29.30
C LYS A 369 -2.14 -37.25 28.87
N ILE A 370 -1.60 -37.88 27.84
CA ILE A 370 -2.15 -39.12 27.24
C ILE A 370 -1.13 -40.22 27.47
N LYS A 371 -1.52 -41.28 28.22
CA LYS A 371 -0.65 -42.43 28.46
C LYS A 371 -0.54 -43.30 27.20
N PRO A 372 0.53 -44.10 27.04
CA PRO A 372 0.61 -45.07 25.95
C PRO A 372 -0.66 -45.91 25.85
N LYS A 373 -1.14 -46.08 24.63
CA LYS A 373 -2.40 -46.79 24.30
C LYS A 373 -3.68 -46.12 24.83
N GLU A 374 -3.61 -44.84 25.20
CA GLU A 374 -4.78 -44.02 25.53
C GLU A 374 -5.19 -43.15 24.33
N ARG A 375 -6.48 -42.85 24.28
CA ARG A 375 -7.10 -42.00 23.23
C ARG A 375 -8.01 -40.96 23.88
N ILE A 376 -7.95 -39.76 23.33
CA ILE A 376 -8.87 -38.67 23.65
C ILE A 376 -9.76 -38.42 22.44
N GLU A 377 -11.04 -38.26 22.65
CA GLU A 377 -12.02 -37.89 21.64
C GLU A 377 -12.78 -36.63 22.06
N THR A 378 -13.15 -35.83 21.08
CA THR A 378 -14.02 -34.66 21.28
C THR A 378 -15.48 -35.09 21.36
N LYS A 379 -16.37 -34.20 21.83
CA LYS A 379 -17.82 -34.37 21.64
C LYS A 379 -18.18 -34.37 20.16
N GLU A 380 -19.22 -35.09 19.82
CA GLU A 380 -19.76 -35.11 18.47
C GLU A 380 -20.17 -33.70 18.02
N GLY A 381 -19.76 -33.34 16.80
CA GLY A 381 -20.19 -32.16 16.07
C GLY A 381 -20.73 -32.56 14.71
N TYR A 382 -21.80 -31.89 14.25
CA TYR A 382 -22.32 -32.12 12.92
C TYR A 382 -21.48 -31.34 11.90
N LEU A 383 -21.00 -32.07 10.87
CA LEU A 383 -20.18 -31.49 9.80
C LEU A 383 -20.82 -31.84 8.44
N ASN A 384 -20.79 -30.89 7.51
CA ASN A 384 -21.25 -31.07 6.16
C ASN A 384 -20.19 -31.70 5.28
N LYS A 385 -20.60 -32.47 4.27
CA LYS A 385 -19.69 -32.97 3.23
C LYS A 385 -18.88 -31.83 2.61
N GLY A 386 -17.59 -32.05 2.47
CA GLY A 386 -16.66 -31.03 1.93
C GLY A 386 -16.06 -30.11 2.94
N THR A 387 -16.51 -30.09 4.21
CA THR A 387 -15.87 -29.36 5.31
C THR A 387 -14.47 -29.91 5.56
N TYR A 388 -13.52 -29.05 5.87
CA TYR A 388 -12.17 -29.44 6.26
C TYR A 388 -12.01 -29.35 7.77
N VAL A 389 -11.38 -30.36 8.35
CA VAL A 389 -11.06 -30.45 9.78
C VAL A 389 -9.56 -30.36 9.94
N ASP A 390 -9.10 -29.32 10.62
CA ASP A 390 -7.69 -29.06 10.88
C ASP A 390 -7.33 -29.63 12.26
N ILE A 391 -6.35 -30.51 12.28
CA ILE A 391 -5.86 -31.15 13.50
C ILE A 391 -4.34 -30.99 13.53
N ALA A 392 -3.83 -30.33 14.56
CA ALA A 392 -2.40 -30.27 14.82
C ALA A 392 -2.12 -30.84 16.23
N ALA A 393 -1.21 -31.77 16.32
CA ALA A 393 -0.78 -32.33 17.59
C ALA A 393 0.75 -32.38 17.66
N CYS A 394 1.30 -31.90 18.77
CA CYS A 394 2.73 -31.93 19.08
C CYS A 394 2.91 -32.69 20.39
N MET A 395 3.85 -33.63 20.42
CA MET A 395 4.27 -34.25 21.68
C MET A 395 5.19 -33.31 22.42
N GLY A 396 4.90 -33.10 23.72
CA GLY A 396 5.85 -32.48 24.63
C GLY A 396 7.01 -33.48 24.90
N PHE A 397 8.23 -32.98 24.86
CA PHE A 397 9.42 -33.80 25.19
C PHE A 397 9.43 -34.08 26.70
N GLU A 398 9.00 -35.28 27.09
CA GLU A 398 9.50 -35.90 28.34
C GLU A 398 10.63 -36.84 27.89
N GLU A 399 11.84 -36.70 28.48
CA GLU A 399 13.08 -37.36 28.08
C GLU A 399 13.06 -38.92 28.19
N GLU A 400 11.97 -39.51 28.67
CA GLU A 400 11.97 -40.94 29.07
C GLU A 400 11.42 -41.91 27.97
N HIS A 401 10.79 -41.42 26.87
CA HIS A 401 10.18 -42.32 25.87
C HIS A 401 10.34 -41.84 24.42
N PRO A 402 11.50 -42.03 23.79
CA PRO A 402 11.76 -41.58 22.41
C PRO A 402 11.00 -42.32 21.32
N GLU A 403 10.33 -43.46 21.62
CA GLU A 403 9.66 -44.29 20.63
C GLU A 403 8.13 -44.13 20.55
N THR A 404 7.57 -43.17 21.29
CA THR A 404 6.12 -42.95 21.28
C THR A 404 5.68 -42.18 20.03
N HIS A 405 4.71 -42.72 19.33
CA HIS A 405 4.10 -42.13 18.14
C HIS A 405 2.65 -41.78 18.39
N ILE A 406 2.19 -40.65 17.83
CA ILE A 406 0.79 -40.26 17.92
C ILE A 406 0.06 -40.55 16.60
N ALA A 407 -1.26 -40.77 16.72
CA ALA A 407 -2.19 -40.77 15.61
C ALA A 407 -3.24 -39.70 15.84
N ILE A 408 -3.61 -38.96 14.80
CA ILE A 408 -4.65 -37.94 14.82
C ILE A 408 -5.64 -38.17 13.69
N GLY A 409 -6.95 -37.92 13.93
CA GLY A 409 -7.94 -38.15 12.90
C GLY A 409 -9.37 -37.78 13.30
N ILE A 410 -10.30 -38.13 12.42
CA ILE A 410 -11.71 -37.97 12.63
C ILE A 410 -12.41 -39.35 12.54
N VAL A 411 -13.47 -39.51 13.28
CA VAL A 411 -14.35 -40.70 13.25
C VAL A 411 -15.81 -40.28 13.01
N ASP A 412 -16.49 -40.89 12.07
CA ASP A 412 -17.88 -40.61 11.77
C ASP A 412 -18.84 -41.39 12.69
N GLU A 413 -20.15 -41.17 12.51
CA GLU A 413 -21.22 -41.86 13.27
C GLU A 413 -21.30 -43.37 12.99
N ASP A 414 -20.85 -43.81 11.79
CA ASP A 414 -20.77 -45.20 11.41
C ASP A 414 -19.52 -45.89 12.00
N GLY A 415 -18.58 -45.13 12.58
CA GLY A 415 -17.34 -45.60 13.14
C GLY A 415 -16.23 -45.74 12.10
N GLU A 416 -16.34 -45.10 10.94
CA GLU A 416 -15.27 -45.04 9.95
C GLU A 416 -14.23 -43.96 10.38
N GLU A 417 -12.98 -44.36 10.59
CA GLU A 417 -11.90 -43.49 10.97
C GLU A 417 -11.04 -43.07 9.77
N THR A 418 -10.80 -41.78 9.66
CA THR A 418 -9.79 -41.22 8.75
C THR A 418 -8.69 -40.57 9.59
N TYR A 419 -7.43 -41.01 9.45
CA TYR A 419 -6.35 -40.58 10.35
C TYR A 419 -4.98 -40.62 9.69
N ILE A 420 -4.04 -39.97 10.34
CA ILE A 420 -2.60 -40.11 10.10
C ILE A 420 -1.90 -40.55 11.37
N GLU A 421 -0.79 -41.29 11.22
CA GLU A 421 -0.04 -41.84 12.37
C GLU A 421 1.48 -41.80 12.15
N ASN A 422 2.24 -42.27 13.13
CA ASN A 422 3.68 -42.41 13.11
C ASN A 422 4.40 -41.04 12.98
N GLY A 423 4.21 -40.17 13.95
CA GLY A 423 4.95 -38.92 14.04
C GLY A 423 4.94 -38.34 15.44
N VAL A 424 5.93 -37.54 15.74
CA VAL A 424 6.05 -36.80 17.00
C VAL A 424 5.23 -35.51 16.92
N ASN A 425 5.24 -34.87 15.76
CA ASN A 425 4.40 -33.72 15.45
C ASN A 425 3.60 -34.02 14.19
N LEU A 426 2.29 -33.98 14.26
CA LEU A 426 1.40 -34.26 13.16
C LEU A 426 0.51 -33.07 12.89
N VAL A 427 0.38 -32.72 11.63
CA VAL A 427 -0.60 -31.75 11.12
C VAL A 427 -1.40 -32.42 10.03
N SER A 428 -2.72 -32.39 10.16
CA SER A 428 -3.63 -33.03 9.23
C SER A 428 -4.79 -32.10 8.90
N VAL A 429 -5.09 -31.96 7.62
CA VAL A 429 -6.25 -31.28 7.06
C VAL A 429 -7.08 -32.36 6.36
N LEU A 430 -8.13 -32.83 7.02
CA LEU A 430 -8.96 -33.94 6.54
C LEU A 430 -10.28 -33.40 5.96
N LYS A 431 -10.63 -33.86 4.77
CA LYS A 431 -11.91 -33.50 4.12
C LYS A 431 -13.03 -34.46 4.53
N VAL A 432 -14.11 -33.88 5.01
CA VAL A 432 -15.33 -34.64 5.39
C VAL A 432 -16.00 -35.18 4.13
N LYS A 433 -16.23 -36.50 4.08
CA LYS A 433 -16.75 -37.21 2.90
C LYS A 433 -18.26 -37.31 2.83
N LYS A 434 -18.94 -37.29 3.96
CA LYS A 434 -20.42 -37.41 4.10
C LYS A 434 -20.92 -36.35 5.08
N ASP A 435 -22.18 -35.94 4.93
CA ASP A 435 -22.85 -35.17 5.97
C ASP A 435 -23.08 -36.10 7.16
N GLY A 436 -22.84 -35.66 8.39
CA GLY A 436 -23.01 -36.49 9.56
C GLY A 436 -22.34 -35.94 10.82
N ARG A 437 -22.38 -36.75 11.89
CA ARG A 437 -21.74 -36.43 13.14
C ARG A 437 -20.34 -37.01 13.19
N TYR A 438 -19.36 -36.15 13.54
CA TYR A 438 -17.98 -36.52 13.61
C TYR A 438 -17.40 -36.18 14.99
N ARG A 439 -16.34 -36.92 15.37
CA ARG A 439 -15.48 -36.67 16.52
C ARG A 439 -14.07 -36.59 16.05
N VAL A 440 -13.29 -35.70 16.61
CA VAL A 440 -11.84 -35.63 16.42
C VAL A 440 -11.17 -36.48 17.50
N PHE A 441 -10.10 -37.19 17.14
CA PHE A 441 -9.38 -37.99 18.10
C PHE A 441 -7.86 -37.79 18.02
N ILE A 442 -7.21 -38.00 19.16
CA ILE A 442 -5.76 -38.07 19.31
C ILE A 442 -5.48 -39.36 20.09
N GLU A 443 -4.64 -40.22 19.55
CA GLU A 443 -4.26 -41.52 20.12
C GLU A 443 -2.75 -41.57 20.33
N ASN A 444 -2.29 -41.97 21.51
CA ASN A 444 -0.89 -42.29 21.80
C ASN A 444 -0.70 -43.79 21.54
N GLN A 445 0.12 -44.13 20.54
CA GLN A 445 0.29 -45.50 20.05
C GLN A 445 1.34 -46.27 20.83
#